data_35539acc77c443b81d9f565b93614a18
#
_entry.id   35539acc77c443b81d9f565b93614a18
#
_cell.length_a   1.000
_cell.length_b   1.000
_cell.length_c   1.000
_cell.angle_alpha   90.00
_cell.angle_beta   90.00
_cell.angle_gamma   90.00
#
_symmetry.space_group_name_H-M   'P 1'
#
loop_
_entity.id
_entity.type
_entity.pdbx_description
1 polymer ?
#
loop_
_entity_poly.entity_id
_entity_poly.type
_entity_poly.pdbx_seq_one_letter_code
_entity_poly.pdbx_strand_id
1 'polypeptide(L)'
;MGVRCIDILLFLTGNLDYFCGPFDIGVSLHACGVATDLVINMCIQNKADFVCCPCCYGSLQENHILAYPRSQYYQNESIAFKDYLVIGHIADQTHVTNDKHEQGEVGMNIIDTDRVYLAKENGYNDVQIYKLEPISCTPKNNVIIAKY
;
A
#
# COMPACT_ATOMS: atom_id res chain seq x y z
N MET A 1 -6.07 23.34 -19.39
CA MET A 1 -5.86 22.59 -18.14
C MET A 1 -6.42 23.44 -17.00
N GLY A 2 -7.59 23.10 -16.48
CA GLY A 2 -8.20 23.83 -15.37
C GLY A 2 -7.70 23.25 -14.05
N VAL A 3 -7.02 24.08 -13.24
CA VAL A 3 -6.75 23.74 -11.84
C VAL A 3 -8.10 23.81 -11.12
N ARG A 4 -8.62 22.68 -10.67
CA ARG A 4 -9.74 22.67 -9.73
C ARG A 4 -9.19 22.98 -8.35
N CYS A 5 -9.48 24.17 -7.85
CA CYS A 5 -9.29 24.48 -6.43
C CYS A 5 -10.30 23.66 -5.63
N ILE A 6 -9.84 23.00 -4.57
CA ILE A 6 -10.74 22.38 -3.58
C ILE A 6 -11.30 23.53 -2.74
N ASP A 7 -12.52 23.95 -3.05
CA ASP A 7 -13.17 25.06 -2.32
C ASP A 7 -13.80 24.59 -0.99
N ILE A 8 -13.89 23.28 -0.77
CA ILE A 8 -14.48 22.70 0.45
C ILE A 8 -13.61 21.54 0.92
N LEU A 9 -13.09 21.63 2.15
CA LEU A 9 -12.47 20.53 2.86
C LEU A 9 -13.51 19.93 3.83
N LEU A 10 -13.97 18.71 3.52
CA LEU A 10 -14.90 18.00 4.36
C LEU A 10 -14.16 16.94 5.18
N PHE A 11 -14.21 17.05 6.51
CA PHE A 11 -13.71 16.03 7.42
C PHE A 11 -14.85 15.07 7.79
N LEU A 12 -14.70 13.82 7.38
CA LEU A 12 -15.58 12.73 7.79
C LEU A 12 -14.83 11.81 8.74
N THR A 13 -15.43 11.54 9.89
CA THR A 13 -14.90 10.57 10.86
C THR A 13 -15.74 9.31 10.76
N GLY A 14 -15.10 8.18 10.47
CA GLY A 14 -15.80 6.91 10.33
C GLY A 14 -14.89 5.80 9.81
N ASN A 15 -15.45 4.62 9.67
CA ASN A 15 -14.77 3.51 9.04
C ASN A 15 -14.68 3.77 7.53
N LEU A 16 -13.56 3.35 6.91
CA LEU A 16 -13.33 3.51 5.47
C LEU A 16 -14.47 2.92 4.62
N ASP A 17 -15.07 1.81 5.09
CA ASP A 17 -16.19 1.11 4.44
C ASP A 17 -17.46 1.95 4.27
N TYR A 18 -17.60 3.03 5.02
CA TYR A 18 -18.76 3.93 4.94
C TYR A 18 -18.56 5.11 3.99
N PHE A 19 -17.38 5.27 3.43
CA PHE A 19 -17.14 6.32 2.47
C PHE A 19 -17.62 5.91 1.07
N CYS A 20 -18.61 6.62 0.54
CA CYS A 20 -19.23 6.33 -0.76
C CYS A 20 -19.14 7.48 -1.77
N GLY A 21 -18.36 8.52 -1.49
CA GLY A 21 -18.21 9.68 -2.37
C GLY A 21 -17.09 9.51 -3.39
N PRO A 22 -17.12 10.24 -4.52
CA PRO A 22 -15.98 10.32 -5.43
C PRO A 22 -14.85 11.14 -4.79
N PHE A 23 -13.61 10.80 -5.13
CA PHE A 23 -12.41 11.53 -4.72
C PHE A 23 -11.34 11.39 -5.80
N ASP A 24 -10.39 12.33 -5.84
CA ASP A 24 -9.33 12.38 -6.84
C ASP A 24 -8.02 11.75 -6.34
N ILE A 25 -7.80 11.69 -5.02
CA ILE A 25 -6.59 11.14 -4.42
C ILE A 25 -6.87 10.48 -3.06
N GLY A 26 -6.31 9.30 -2.86
CA GLY A 26 -6.27 8.61 -1.56
C GLY A 26 -4.89 8.73 -0.92
N VAL A 27 -4.86 9.10 0.36
CA VAL A 27 -3.60 9.22 1.11
C VAL A 27 -3.68 8.36 2.36
N SER A 28 -2.67 7.53 2.59
CA SER A 28 -2.56 6.76 3.82
C SER A 28 -1.15 6.80 4.41
N LEU A 29 -1.09 7.10 5.70
CA LEU A 29 0.13 7.09 6.50
C LEU A 29 -0.09 6.20 7.71
N HIS A 30 0.76 5.18 7.87
CA HIS A 30 0.64 4.20 8.95
C HIS A 30 -0.74 3.49 9.01
N ALA A 31 -1.32 3.21 7.85
CA ALA A 31 -2.49 2.38 7.74
C ALA A 31 -2.09 0.91 7.93
N CYS A 32 -2.18 0.43 9.16
CA CYS A 32 -1.67 -0.88 9.56
C CYS A 32 -2.43 -2.05 8.93
N GLY A 33 -1.73 -3.14 8.69
CA GLY A 33 -2.29 -4.39 8.17
C GLY A 33 -3.02 -4.19 6.84
N VAL A 34 -4.25 -4.63 6.78
CA VAL A 34 -5.10 -4.56 5.56
C VAL A 34 -5.54 -3.15 5.19
N ALA A 35 -5.42 -2.16 6.09
CA ALA A 35 -5.96 -0.82 5.85
C ALA A 35 -5.28 -0.12 4.65
N THR A 36 -3.96 -0.29 4.45
CA THR A 36 -3.28 0.19 3.25
C THR A 36 -3.90 -0.40 1.98
N ASP A 37 -4.17 -1.70 1.96
CA ASP A 37 -4.72 -2.40 0.80
C ASP A 37 -6.18 -2.03 0.54
N LEU A 38 -6.95 -1.70 1.59
CA LEU A 38 -8.30 -1.15 1.45
C LEU A 38 -8.27 0.24 0.80
N VAL A 39 -7.34 1.13 1.21
CA VAL A 39 -7.17 2.45 0.57
C VAL A 39 -6.81 2.29 -0.91
N ILE A 40 -5.83 1.44 -1.24
CA ILE A 40 -5.45 1.17 -2.63
C ILE A 40 -6.65 0.65 -3.42
N ASN A 41 -7.41 -0.30 -2.86
CA ASN A 41 -8.58 -0.88 -3.51
C ASN A 41 -9.66 0.17 -3.81
N MET A 42 -9.91 1.08 -2.85
CA MET A 42 -10.85 2.20 -3.06
C MET A 42 -10.37 3.17 -4.14
N CYS A 43 -9.06 3.48 -4.18
CA CYS A 43 -8.49 4.32 -5.22
C CYS A 43 -8.65 3.67 -6.60
N ILE A 44 -8.39 2.38 -6.72
CA ILE A 44 -8.60 1.62 -7.96
C ILE A 44 -10.05 1.71 -8.43
N GLN A 45 -11.01 1.48 -7.53
CA GLN A 45 -12.45 1.55 -7.84
C GLN A 45 -12.89 2.94 -8.30
N ASN A 46 -12.29 4.00 -7.76
CA ASN A 46 -12.62 5.39 -8.09
C ASN A 46 -11.72 5.98 -9.20
N LYS A 47 -10.74 5.22 -9.69
CA LYS A 47 -9.72 5.72 -10.64
C LYS A 47 -8.99 6.95 -10.11
N ALA A 48 -8.75 6.96 -8.81
CA ALA A 48 -8.12 8.04 -8.08
C ALA A 48 -6.62 7.78 -7.90
N ASP A 49 -5.81 8.83 -7.90
CA ASP A 49 -4.40 8.75 -7.54
C ASP A 49 -4.24 8.26 -6.09
N PHE A 50 -3.08 7.72 -5.74
CA PHE A 50 -2.83 7.43 -4.33
C PHE A 50 -1.39 7.63 -3.90
N VAL A 51 -1.24 7.94 -2.61
CA VAL A 51 0.05 8.01 -1.89
C VAL A 51 -0.09 7.21 -0.60
N CYS A 52 0.62 6.09 -0.51
CA CYS A 52 0.54 5.21 0.64
C CYS A 52 1.91 4.99 1.26
N CYS A 53 2.00 5.14 2.59
CA CYS A 53 3.18 4.77 3.39
C CYS A 53 2.79 3.61 4.33
N PRO A 54 3.00 2.34 3.92
CA PRO A 54 2.66 1.18 4.71
C PRO A 54 3.55 1.04 5.95
N CYS A 55 3.10 0.34 6.99
CA CYS A 55 3.91 0.16 8.21
C CYS A 55 3.92 -1.27 8.78
N CYS A 56 2.78 -1.95 8.88
CA CYS A 56 2.65 -3.26 9.52
C CYS A 56 2.37 -4.32 8.46
N TYR A 57 3.41 -4.96 7.97
CA TYR A 57 3.32 -5.92 6.86
C TYR A 57 2.89 -7.33 7.35
N GLY A 58 3.25 -7.71 8.57
CA GLY A 58 2.89 -9.01 9.15
C GLY A 58 1.45 -9.10 9.63
N SER A 59 0.67 -8.02 9.58
CA SER A 59 -0.73 -7.97 10.00
C SER A 59 -1.73 -8.10 8.84
N LEU A 60 -1.30 -8.69 7.73
CA LEU A 60 -2.16 -8.94 6.56
C LEU A 60 -3.15 -10.07 6.86
N GLN A 61 -4.39 -9.90 6.41
CA GLN A 61 -5.46 -10.90 6.56
C GLN A 61 -6.33 -10.91 5.32
N GLU A 62 -6.61 -12.11 4.80
CA GLU A 62 -7.59 -12.28 3.75
C GLU A 62 -9.01 -12.04 4.26
N ASN A 63 -9.84 -11.48 3.43
CA ASN A 63 -11.26 -11.27 3.70
C ASN A 63 -12.06 -11.33 2.39
N HIS A 64 -13.34 -11.00 2.42
CA HIS A 64 -14.21 -11.04 1.25
C HIS A 64 -13.86 -10.01 0.14
N ILE A 65 -12.98 -9.04 0.44
CA ILE A 65 -12.54 -8.00 -0.51
C ILE A 65 -11.09 -8.21 -0.92
N LEU A 66 -10.25 -8.68 0.00
CA LEU A 66 -8.80 -8.76 -0.16
C LEU A 66 -8.33 -10.20 -0.15
N ALA A 67 -7.62 -10.60 -1.20
CA ALA A 67 -6.84 -11.83 -1.30
C ALA A 67 -5.36 -11.48 -1.49
N TYR A 68 -4.46 -12.40 -1.12
CA TYR A 68 -3.02 -12.22 -1.25
C TYR A 68 -2.36 -13.43 -1.92
N PRO A 69 -1.35 -13.23 -2.79
CA PRO A 69 -0.85 -11.90 -3.25
C PRO A 69 -1.93 -11.06 -3.94
N ARG A 70 -1.71 -9.75 -3.98
CA ARG A 70 -2.70 -8.79 -4.49
C ARG A 70 -2.78 -8.79 -6.02
N SER A 71 -1.63 -8.85 -6.71
CA SER A 71 -1.53 -8.77 -8.17
C SER A 71 -1.67 -10.13 -8.83
N GLN A 72 -2.20 -10.14 -10.04
CA GLN A 72 -2.23 -11.36 -10.88
C GLN A 72 -0.81 -11.85 -11.19
N TYR A 73 0.14 -10.92 -11.34
CA TYR A 73 1.54 -11.27 -11.56
C TYR A 73 2.08 -12.19 -10.46
N TYR A 74 1.92 -11.80 -9.18
CA TYR A 74 2.39 -12.61 -8.06
C TYR A 74 1.54 -13.87 -7.82
N GLN A 75 0.24 -13.83 -8.13
CA GLN A 75 -0.62 -15.01 -8.06
C GLN A 75 -0.18 -16.09 -9.03
N ASN A 76 0.28 -15.72 -10.22
CA ASN A 76 0.80 -16.65 -11.22
C ASN A 76 2.10 -17.34 -10.78
N GLU A 77 2.88 -16.73 -9.87
CA GLU A 77 4.05 -17.36 -9.25
C GLU A 77 3.68 -18.40 -8.20
N SER A 78 2.39 -18.67 -7.99
CA SER A 78 1.87 -19.67 -7.07
C SER A 78 2.31 -19.50 -5.61
N ILE A 79 2.53 -18.27 -5.16
CA ILE A 79 2.88 -17.95 -3.79
C ILE A 79 1.63 -18.14 -2.92
N ALA A 80 1.65 -19.12 -2.02
CA ALA A 80 0.55 -19.34 -1.10
C ALA A 80 0.46 -18.19 -0.06
N PHE A 81 -0.75 -17.86 0.40
CA PHE A 81 -0.97 -16.81 1.40
C PHE A 81 -0.09 -16.99 2.65
N LYS A 82 0.09 -18.22 3.13
CA LYS A 82 0.95 -18.51 4.28
C LYS A 82 2.40 -18.07 4.05
N ASP A 83 2.93 -18.25 2.84
CA ASP A 83 4.31 -17.88 2.50
C ASP A 83 4.42 -16.37 2.30
N TYR A 84 3.38 -15.75 1.71
CA TYR A 84 3.26 -14.30 1.61
C TYR A 84 3.21 -13.63 2.99
N LEU A 85 2.51 -14.23 3.96
CA LEU A 85 2.45 -13.74 5.33
C LEU A 85 3.80 -13.88 6.05
N VAL A 86 4.59 -14.92 5.76
CA VAL A 86 5.98 -15.04 6.26
C VAL A 86 6.83 -13.88 5.73
N ILE A 87 6.70 -13.52 4.45
CA ILE A 87 7.38 -12.33 3.90
C ILE A 87 6.94 -11.07 4.64
N GLY A 88 5.65 -10.93 4.96
CA GLY A 88 5.14 -9.83 5.79
C GLY A 88 5.78 -9.75 7.17
N HIS A 89 5.92 -10.87 7.85
CA HIS A 89 6.62 -10.91 9.15
C HIS A 89 8.13 -10.60 9.02
N ILE A 90 8.77 -11.03 7.94
CA ILE A 90 10.16 -10.64 7.63
C ILE A 90 10.23 -9.12 7.40
N ALA A 91 9.29 -8.56 6.64
CA ALA A 91 9.21 -7.13 6.38
C ALA A 91 9.05 -6.28 7.66
N ASP A 92 8.58 -6.87 8.76
CA ASP A 92 8.49 -6.18 10.05
C ASP A 92 9.82 -6.14 10.83
N GLN A 93 10.88 -6.82 10.36
CA GLN A 93 12.21 -6.87 10.99
C GLN A 93 13.15 -5.72 10.59
N THR A 94 12.62 -4.57 10.18
CA THR A 94 13.39 -3.43 9.64
C THR A 94 14.01 -2.51 10.69
N HIS A 95 14.02 -2.86 11.97
CA HIS A 95 14.70 -2.05 12.99
C HIS A 95 16.21 -2.05 12.75
N VAL A 96 16.85 -0.89 12.69
CA VAL A 96 18.28 -0.73 12.39
C VAL A 96 19.22 -1.46 13.37
N THR A 97 18.75 -1.78 14.57
CA THR A 97 19.48 -2.60 15.55
C THR A 97 19.29 -4.10 15.35
N ASN A 98 18.45 -4.52 14.41
CA ASN A 98 18.16 -5.91 14.10
C ASN A 98 19.16 -6.41 13.07
N ASP A 99 19.77 -7.56 13.31
CA ASP A 99 20.66 -8.27 12.37
C ASP A 99 19.93 -8.69 11.08
N LYS A 100 18.59 -8.72 11.10
CA LYS A 100 17.71 -9.02 9.95
C LYS A 100 17.20 -7.80 9.22
N HIS A 101 17.74 -6.61 9.52
CA HIS A 101 17.27 -5.35 8.91
C HIS A 101 17.22 -5.39 7.38
N GLU A 102 18.29 -5.85 6.74
CA GLU A 102 18.36 -5.95 5.27
C GLU A 102 17.30 -6.92 4.71
N GLN A 103 17.07 -8.05 5.38
CA GLN A 103 16.02 -8.99 5.00
C GLN A 103 14.63 -8.35 5.15
N GLY A 104 14.44 -7.54 6.19
CA GLY A 104 13.22 -6.78 6.42
C GLY A 104 12.95 -5.80 5.28
N GLU A 105 13.95 -5.07 4.81
CA GLU A 105 13.82 -4.17 3.66
C GLU A 105 13.45 -4.91 2.37
N VAL A 106 14.06 -6.07 2.12
CA VAL A 106 13.70 -6.93 0.99
C VAL A 106 12.25 -7.38 1.10
N GLY A 107 11.81 -7.81 2.28
CA GLY A 107 10.42 -8.20 2.52
C GLY A 107 9.42 -7.07 2.25
N MET A 108 9.70 -5.84 2.74
CA MET A 108 8.88 -4.66 2.41
C MET A 108 8.80 -4.43 0.90
N ASN A 109 9.95 -4.47 0.21
CA ASN A 109 9.99 -4.23 -1.22
C ASN A 109 9.20 -5.27 -2.02
N ILE A 110 9.21 -6.54 -1.60
CA ILE A 110 8.43 -7.60 -2.25
C ILE A 110 6.92 -7.30 -2.16
N ILE A 111 6.41 -7.01 -0.95
CA ILE A 111 4.98 -6.74 -0.74
C ILE A 111 4.55 -5.45 -1.44
N ASP A 112 5.37 -4.40 -1.37
CA ASP A 112 5.03 -3.14 -2.02
C ASP A 112 5.13 -3.24 -3.56
N THR A 113 6.01 -4.10 -4.08
CA THR A 113 6.08 -4.40 -5.52
C THR A 113 4.81 -5.12 -5.97
N ASP A 114 4.26 -6.03 -5.18
CA ASP A 114 2.96 -6.66 -5.47
C ASP A 114 1.84 -5.61 -5.57
N ARG A 115 1.80 -4.62 -4.67
CA ARG A 115 0.86 -3.48 -4.72
C ARG A 115 1.06 -2.62 -5.96
N VAL A 116 2.32 -2.42 -6.38
CA VAL A 116 2.65 -1.70 -7.64
C VAL A 116 2.11 -2.47 -8.85
N TYR A 117 2.31 -3.78 -8.90
CA TYR A 117 1.76 -4.60 -9.99
C TYR A 117 0.24 -4.56 -10.02
N LEU A 118 -0.42 -4.67 -8.86
CA LEU A 118 -1.87 -4.53 -8.77
C LEU A 118 -2.35 -3.20 -9.38
N ALA A 119 -1.71 -2.08 -9.05
CA ALA A 119 -2.07 -0.78 -9.61
C ALA A 119 -1.88 -0.75 -11.13
N LYS A 120 -0.76 -1.24 -11.65
CA LYS A 120 -0.50 -1.32 -13.09
C LYS A 120 -1.52 -2.17 -13.84
N GLU A 121 -1.90 -3.31 -13.28
CA GLU A 121 -2.93 -4.20 -13.82
C GLU A 121 -4.31 -3.51 -13.89
N ASN A 122 -4.54 -2.49 -13.05
CA ASN A 122 -5.76 -1.70 -12.98
C ASN A 122 -5.67 -0.33 -13.71
N GLY A 123 -4.68 -0.17 -14.59
CA GLY A 123 -4.60 0.96 -15.52
C GLY A 123 -3.82 2.17 -15.03
N TYR A 124 -3.11 2.08 -13.91
CA TYR A 124 -2.21 3.15 -13.47
C TYR A 124 -0.94 3.15 -14.34
N ASN A 125 -0.63 4.29 -14.94
CA ASN A 125 0.48 4.43 -15.87
C ASN A 125 1.81 4.82 -15.20
N ASP A 126 1.73 5.53 -14.07
CA ASP A 126 2.91 5.96 -13.31
C ASP A 126 2.76 5.46 -11.87
N VAL A 127 3.45 4.36 -11.56
CA VAL A 127 3.44 3.75 -10.23
C VAL A 127 4.86 3.46 -9.81
N GLN A 128 5.28 4.03 -8.68
CA GLN A 128 6.65 3.91 -8.18
C GLN A 128 6.69 3.77 -6.66
N ILE A 129 7.76 3.15 -6.17
CA ILE A 129 8.10 3.09 -4.75
C ILE A 129 9.25 4.08 -4.51
N TYR A 130 9.04 4.99 -3.58
CA TYR A 130 10.02 5.94 -3.09
C TYR A 130 10.40 5.62 -1.64
N LYS A 131 11.48 6.22 -1.16
CA LYS A 131 11.85 6.22 0.25
C LYS A 131 11.58 7.59 0.86
N LEU A 132 11.03 7.60 2.08
CA LEU A 132 10.92 8.84 2.86
C LEU A 132 12.31 9.37 3.21
N GLU A 133 12.47 10.67 3.16
CA GLU A 133 13.69 11.35 3.59
C GLU A 133 13.40 12.27 4.80
N PRO A 134 14.31 12.31 5.76
CA PRO A 134 15.52 11.50 5.88
C PRO A 134 15.21 10.02 6.12
N ILE A 135 16.02 9.11 5.58
CA ILE A 135 15.82 7.64 5.72
C ILE A 135 15.69 7.21 7.19
N SER A 136 16.28 7.96 8.10
CA SER A 136 16.23 7.70 9.55
C SER A 136 14.89 8.06 10.22
N CYS A 137 13.93 8.69 9.51
CA CYS A 137 12.66 9.11 10.11
C CYS A 137 11.80 7.94 10.57
N THR A 138 11.88 6.82 9.86
CA THR A 138 11.20 5.57 10.21
C THR A 138 11.85 4.38 9.51
N PRO A 139 11.93 3.20 10.15
CA PRO A 139 12.37 1.98 9.49
C PRO A 139 11.37 1.48 8.43
N LYS A 140 10.11 1.95 8.44
CA LYS A 140 9.06 1.67 7.47
C LYS A 140 8.91 2.83 6.50
N ASN A 141 9.94 3.05 5.68
CA ASN A 141 10.12 4.28 4.90
C ASN A 141 9.69 4.18 3.42
N ASN A 142 9.07 3.08 2.99
CA ASN A 142 8.54 2.99 1.63
C ASN A 142 7.31 3.89 1.47
N VAL A 143 7.26 4.58 0.33
CA VAL A 143 6.10 5.35 -0.12
C VAL A 143 5.73 4.88 -1.52
N ILE A 144 4.52 4.39 -1.68
CA ILE A 144 3.95 4.00 -2.98
C ILE A 144 3.19 5.19 -3.52
N ILE A 145 3.55 5.67 -4.69
CA ILE A 145 2.86 6.75 -5.40
C ILE A 145 2.34 6.20 -6.71
N ALA A 146 1.06 6.43 -6.98
CA ALA A 146 0.41 5.96 -8.19
C ALA A 146 -0.48 7.03 -8.79
N LYS A 147 -0.39 7.19 -10.11
CA LYS A 147 -1.24 8.08 -10.90
C LYS A 147 -2.03 7.27 -11.93
N TYR A 148 -3.32 7.52 -11.92
CA TYR A 148 -4.25 6.89 -12.86
C TYR A 148 -4.27 7.54 -14.22
#